data_bdb33d0c0c8ddfe2ef0c9bda108ab25a
#
_entry.id   bdb33d0c0c8ddfe2ef0c9bda108ab25a
#
_cell.length_a   1.000
_cell.length_b   1.000
_cell.length_c   1.000
_cell.angle_alpha   90.00
_cell.angle_beta   90.00
_cell.angle_gamma   90.00
#
_symmetry.space_group_name_H-M   'P 1'
#
loop_
_entity.id
_entity.type
_entity.pdbx_description
1 polymer ?
#
loop_
_entity_poly.entity_id
_entity_poly.type
_entity_poly.pdbx_seq_one_letter_code
_entity_poly.pdbx_strand_id
1 'polypeptide(L)'
;MDGIEAEYFHHFLTFIEREQFLAKIGDSRPDSSNGFAETWNCDCQTKWENGNILTDLSIMPKVDEKGNVTHIRINLPKYDMDFLPNFRQGDMVMLYERNTEGDLITNKQFFRCLIEEIHNDYFLLKLSYVQRNVKVFNCTSRYAIEPGYMDSSFNQAYSGLFKLLKAPRRRKELLLGQRAPERDKTVTLNGSYLNDDIS
;
A
#
# COMPACT_ATOMS: atom_id res chain seq x y z
N MET A 1 -18.66 26.29 11.14
CA MET A 1 -18.29 25.21 12.07
C MET A 1 -18.53 25.73 13.48
N ASP A 2 -19.21 24.96 14.31
CA ASP A 2 -19.30 25.23 15.74
C ASP A 2 -17.93 24.97 16.38
N GLY A 3 -17.66 25.51 17.59
CA GLY A 3 -16.34 25.39 18.23
C GLY A 3 -15.83 23.95 18.30
N ILE A 4 -16.67 23.01 18.75
CA ILE A 4 -16.32 21.60 18.87
C ILE A 4 -16.08 20.91 17.51
N GLU A 5 -16.81 21.28 16.46
CA GLU A 5 -16.56 20.79 15.10
C GLU A 5 -15.19 21.24 14.59
N ALA A 6 -14.80 22.48 14.86
CA ALA A 6 -13.51 23.02 14.46
C ALA A 6 -12.36 22.33 15.21
N GLU A 7 -12.50 22.14 16.51
CA GLU A 7 -11.51 21.41 17.33
C GLU A 7 -11.36 19.98 16.85
N TYR A 8 -12.45 19.24 16.65
CA TYR A 8 -12.42 17.89 16.14
C TYR A 8 -11.70 17.81 14.79
N PHE A 9 -12.08 18.68 13.85
CA PHE A 9 -11.45 18.70 12.53
C PHE A 9 -9.96 18.98 12.62
N HIS A 10 -9.55 19.96 13.41
CA HIS A 10 -8.15 20.36 13.55
C HIS A 10 -7.32 19.24 14.21
N HIS A 11 -7.81 18.64 15.28
CA HIS A 11 -7.12 17.55 15.95
C HIS A 11 -6.95 16.33 15.06
N PHE A 12 -8.00 15.92 14.35
CA PHE A 12 -7.90 14.78 13.43
C PHE A 12 -7.05 15.07 12.20
N LEU A 13 -7.09 16.29 11.67
CA LEU A 13 -6.21 16.68 10.57
C LEU A 13 -4.74 16.56 11.00
N THR A 14 -4.38 17.16 12.12
CA THR A 14 -3.02 17.10 12.68
C THR A 14 -2.60 15.65 12.99
N PHE A 15 -3.51 14.84 13.51
CA PHE A 15 -3.25 13.42 13.76
C PHE A 15 -2.94 12.67 12.47
N ILE A 16 -3.77 12.81 11.42
CA ILE A 16 -3.58 12.14 10.14
C ILE A 16 -2.25 12.57 9.50
N GLU A 17 -1.94 13.87 9.50
CA GLU A 17 -0.69 14.42 8.96
C GLU A 17 0.53 13.83 9.69
N ARG A 18 0.48 13.80 11.02
CA ARG A 18 1.55 13.24 11.84
C ARG A 18 1.76 11.75 11.60
N GLU A 19 0.68 10.97 11.61
CA GLU A 19 0.75 9.53 11.36
C GLU A 19 1.28 9.22 9.96
N GLN A 20 0.83 9.98 8.94
CA GLN A 20 1.33 9.83 7.57
C GLN A 20 2.82 10.16 7.48
N PHE A 21 3.25 11.22 8.15
CA PHE A 21 4.67 11.61 8.20
C PHE A 21 5.51 10.53 8.88
N LEU A 22 5.09 10.06 10.05
CA LEU A 22 5.80 9.02 10.80
C LEU A 22 5.85 7.69 10.04
N ALA A 23 4.78 7.30 9.37
CA ALA A 23 4.74 6.11 8.54
C ALA A 23 5.74 6.17 7.39
N LYS A 24 5.99 7.36 6.81
CA LYS A 24 6.93 7.56 5.70
C LYS A 24 8.39 7.65 6.16
N ILE A 25 8.66 8.42 7.19
CA ILE A 25 10.02 8.81 7.58
C ILE A 25 10.50 8.07 8.82
N GLY A 26 9.57 7.59 9.66
CA GLY A 26 9.87 7.04 10.99
C GLY A 26 9.90 8.10 12.06
N ASP A 27 10.14 7.66 13.29
CA ASP A 27 10.30 8.54 14.46
C ASP A 27 11.78 8.58 14.83
N SER A 28 12.25 9.74 15.27
CA SER A 28 13.66 9.97 15.68
C SER A 28 14.02 9.26 17.00
N ARG A 29 13.11 8.54 17.64
CA ARG A 29 13.39 7.83 18.90
C ARG A 29 14.18 6.54 18.64
N PRO A 30 15.19 6.21 19.50
CA PRO A 30 16.07 5.05 19.27
C PRO A 30 15.36 3.70 19.16
N ASP A 31 14.20 3.54 19.80
CA ASP A 31 13.42 2.29 19.84
C ASP A 31 12.20 2.31 18.89
N SER A 32 12.09 3.31 18.04
CA SER A 32 10.95 3.41 17.12
C SER A 32 11.19 2.66 15.83
N SER A 33 10.10 2.20 15.18
CA SER A 33 10.15 1.61 13.87
C SER A 33 10.64 2.64 12.85
N ASN A 34 11.59 2.23 12.03
CA ASN A 34 12.04 3.00 10.89
C ASN A 34 10.90 3.18 9.90
N GLY A 35 10.76 4.40 9.37
CA GLY A 35 9.73 4.68 8.39
C GLY A 35 10.01 3.96 7.06
N PHE A 36 9.01 3.96 6.19
CA PHE A 36 9.09 3.29 4.89
C PHE A 36 10.27 3.78 4.02
N ALA A 37 10.67 5.06 4.16
CA ALA A 37 11.78 5.63 3.42
C ALA A 37 13.12 4.89 3.67
N GLU A 38 13.32 4.36 4.87
CA GLU A 38 14.52 3.59 5.19
C GLU A 38 14.59 2.28 4.44
N THR A 39 13.46 1.62 4.21
CA THR A 39 13.38 0.40 3.39
C THR A 39 13.96 0.63 1.99
N TRP A 40 13.77 1.82 1.42
CA TRP A 40 14.33 2.16 0.11
C TRP A 40 15.79 2.63 0.18
N ASN A 41 16.20 3.24 1.29
CA ASN A 41 17.52 3.84 1.46
C ASN A 41 18.57 2.87 2.03
N CYS A 42 18.15 1.75 2.64
CA CYS A 42 19.10 0.75 3.12
C CYS A 42 19.82 0.07 1.92
N ASP A 43 20.99 -0.50 2.19
CA ASP A 43 21.80 -1.19 1.18
C ASP A 43 21.10 -2.47 0.65
N CYS A 44 21.54 -2.93 -0.51
CA CYS A 44 20.91 -4.06 -1.19
C CYS A 44 21.04 -5.37 -0.40
N GLN A 45 22.15 -5.54 0.34
CA GLN A 45 22.38 -6.74 1.15
C GLN A 45 21.37 -6.82 2.29
N THR A 46 21.17 -5.72 3.02
CA THR A 46 20.16 -5.62 4.09
C THR A 46 18.74 -5.85 3.55
N LYS A 47 18.41 -5.30 2.38
CA LYS A 47 17.12 -5.56 1.72
C LYS A 47 16.93 -7.03 1.41
N TRP A 48 17.98 -7.67 0.90
CA TRP A 48 17.97 -9.09 0.57
C TRP A 48 17.78 -9.97 1.81
N GLU A 49 18.55 -9.74 2.85
CA GLU A 49 18.48 -10.48 4.12
C GLU A 49 17.10 -10.36 4.77
N ASN A 50 16.45 -9.20 4.64
CA ASN A 50 15.09 -8.96 5.12
C ASN A 50 13.99 -9.46 4.17
N GLY A 51 14.34 -10.02 3.00
CA GLY A 51 13.40 -10.46 1.99
C GLY A 51 12.62 -9.32 1.32
N ASN A 52 13.11 -8.09 1.39
CA ASN A 52 12.45 -6.87 0.90
C ASN A 52 12.89 -6.47 -0.52
N ILE A 53 13.65 -7.31 -1.20
CA ILE A 53 14.00 -7.10 -2.60
C ILE A 53 14.05 -8.44 -3.33
N LEU A 54 13.56 -8.47 -4.56
CA LEU A 54 13.82 -9.53 -5.52
C LEU A 54 14.54 -8.93 -6.71
N THR A 55 15.65 -9.52 -7.11
CA THR A 55 16.51 -9.05 -8.21
C THR A 55 16.58 -10.07 -9.34
N ASP A 56 17.26 -9.72 -10.43
CA ASP A 56 17.53 -10.59 -11.58
C ASP A 56 16.25 -11.13 -12.27
N LEU A 57 15.16 -10.39 -12.13
CA LEU A 57 13.87 -10.77 -12.67
C LEU A 57 13.82 -10.55 -14.18
N SER A 58 13.30 -11.51 -14.93
CA SER A 58 12.90 -11.31 -16.32
C SER A 58 11.40 -10.99 -16.38
N ILE A 59 11.01 -10.12 -17.29
CA ILE A 59 9.63 -9.65 -17.41
C ILE A 59 8.99 -10.06 -18.71
N MET A 60 7.66 -10.27 -18.67
CA MET A 60 6.81 -10.47 -19.82
C MET A 60 5.56 -9.59 -19.68
N PRO A 61 5.50 -8.44 -20.38
CA PRO A 61 4.32 -7.59 -20.40
C PRO A 61 3.12 -8.30 -21.04
N LYS A 62 1.96 -8.22 -20.37
CA LYS A 62 0.68 -8.69 -20.94
C LYS A 62 -0.10 -7.48 -21.42
N VAL A 63 -0.51 -7.51 -22.69
CA VAL A 63 -1.27 -6.45 -23.33
C VAL A 63 -2.76 -6.80 -23.40
N ASP A 64 -3.60 -5.78 -23.29
CA ASP A 64 -5.04 -5.88 -23.52
C ASP A 64 -5.36 -5.85 -25.03
N GLU A 65 -6.64 -5.96 -25.39
CA GLU A 65 -7.13 -5.91 -26.78
C GLU A 65 -6.79 -4.58 -27.48
N LYS A 66 -6.51 -3.51 -26.71
CA LYS A 66 -6.14 -2.18 -27.22
C LYS A 66 -4.63 -1.99 -27.33
N GLY A 67 -3.84 -3.03 -27.01
CA GLY A 67 -2.37 -2.97 -27.04
C GLY A 67 -1.75 -2.27 -25.84
N ASN A 68 -2.49 -2.03 -24.76
CA ASN A 68 -1.94 -1.42 -23.55
C ASN A 68 -1.44 -2.51 -22.59
N VAL A 69 -0.33 -2.25 -21.90
CA VAL A 69 0.17 -3.13 -20.85
C VAL A 69 -0.62 -2.89 -19.56
N THR A 70 -1.29 -3.91 -19.10
CA THR A 70 -2.09 -3.91 -17.86
C THR A 70 -1.44 -4.76 -16.77
N HIS A 71 -0.76 -5.84 -17.15
CA HIS A 71 -0.10 -6.77 -16.26
C HIS A 71 1.31 -7.07 -16.72
N ILE A 72 2.16 -7.48 -15.80
CA ILE A 72 3.52 -7.94 -16.08
C ILE A 72 3.70 -9.26 -15.34
N ARG A 73 4.03 -10.31 -16.08
CA ARG A 73 4.55 -11.52 -15.49
C ARG A 73 6.03 -11.31 -15.22
N ILE A 74 6.47 -11.46 -13.98
CA ILE A 74 7.88 -11.52 -13.62
C ILE A 74 8.25 -12.97 -13.36
N ASN A 75 9.31 -13.47 -13.98
CA ASN A 75 9.83 -14.80 -13.70
C ASN A 75 10.94 -14.68 -12.68
N LEU A 76 10.88 -15.55 -11.67
CA LEU A 76 11.84 -15.58 -10.59
C LEU A 76 13.06 -16.42 -11.01
N PRO A 77 14.30 -15.98 -10.72
CA PRO A 77 15.44 -16.88 -10.79
C PRO A 77 15.31 -17.99 -9.74
N LYS A 78 16.08 -19.05 -9.88
CA LYS A 78 16.17 -20.05 -8.81
C LYS A 78 16.95 -19.44 -7.66
N TYR A 79 16.26 -19.15 -6.60
CA TYR A 79 16.86 -18.75 -5.32
C TYR A 79 17.23 -20.00 -4.51
N ASP A 80 18.19 -19.85 -3.60
CA ASP A 80 18.52 -20.89 -2.63
C ASP A 80 17.30 -21.21 -1.75
N MET A 81 17.22 -22.48 -1.32
CA MET A 81 16.04 -22.99 -0.58
C MET A 81 15.76 -22.24 0.73
N ASP A 82 16.73 -21.51 1.26
CA ASP A 82 16.62 -20.76 2.52
C ASP A 82 16.15 -19.31 2.33
N PHE A 83 15.99 -18.84 1.08
CA PHE A 83 15.52 -17.47 0.82
C PHE A 83 13.99 -17.40 0.84
N LEU A 84 13.44 -16.68 1.81
CA LEU A 84 12.01 -16.41 1.95
C LEU A 84 11.72 -14.94 1.64
N PRO A 85 11.20 -14.63 0.44
CA PRO A 85 10.82 -13.27 0.12
C PRO A 85 9.61 -12.83 0.96
N ASN A 86 9.67 -11.59 1.46
CA ASN A 86 8.59 -11.00 2.27
C ASN A 86 7.55 -10.31 1.38
N PHE A 87 7.02 -11.04 0.39
CA PHE A 87 5.99 -10.55 -0.52
C PHE A 87 4.75 -11.43 -0.45
N ARG A 88 3.58 -10.80 -0.46
CA ARG A 88 2.28 -11.49 -0.38
C ARG A 88 1.37 -11.04 -1.52
N GLN A 89 0.41 -11.86 -1.87
CA GLN A 89 -0.67 -11.47 -2.77
C GLN A 89 -1.44 -10.28 -2.17
N GLY A 90 -1.64 -9.25 -2.98
CA GLY A 90 -2.24 -7.99 -2.55
C GLY A 90 -1.23 -6.91 -2.13
N ASP A 91 0.06 -7.24 -2.03
CA ASP A 91 1.07 -6.24 -1.72
C ASP A 91 1.31 -5.29 -2.88
N MET A 92 1.54 -4.03 -2.54
CA MET A 92 2.01 -3.01 -3.47
C MET A 92 3.53 -3.13 -3.61
N VAL A 93 4.01 -3.22 -4.85
CA VAL A 93 5.44 -3.28 -5.16
C VAL A 93 5.81 -2.26 -6.21
N MET A 94 7.08 -1.89 -6.22
CA MET A 94 7.70 -1.03 -7.21
C MET A 94 8.60 -1.88 -8.09
N LEU A 95 8.26 -1.97 -9.38
CA LEU A 95 9.03 -2.66 -10.40
C LEU A 95 9.92 -1.65 -11.12
N TYR A 96 11.22 -1.90 -11.19
CA TYR A 96 12.17 -1.04 -11.89
C TYR A 96 13.27 -1.85 -12.59
N GLU A 97 13.87 -1.26 -13.60
CA GLU A 97 14.98 -1.86 -14.33
C GLU A 97 16.26 -1.82 -13.48
N ARG A 98 16.90 -2.99 -13.29
CA ARG A 98 18.11 -3.14 -12.48
C ARG A 98 19.11 -4.07 -13.20
N ASN A 99 20.01 -3.46 -13.96
CA ASN A 99 21.04 -4.19 -14.69
C ASN A 99 22.39 -4.18 -13.95
N THR A 100 22.59 -3.25 -13.02
CA THR A 100 23.82 -3.08 -12.23
C THR A 100 23.49 -2.85 -10.76
N GLU A 101 24.46 -3.04 -9.87
CA GLU A 101 24.29 -2.77 -8.44
C GLU A 101 24.00 -1.29 -8.13
N GLY A 102 24.44 -0.37 -8.98
CA GLY A 102 24.16 1.06 -8.85
C GLY A 102 22.75 1.47 -9.26
N ASP A 103 21.97 0.55 -9.84
CA ASP A 103 20.58 0.81 -10.21
C ASP A 103 19.67 0.59 -9.00
N LEU A 104 19.17 1.69 -8.45
CA LEU A 104 18.36 1.72 -7.23
C LEU A 104 16.96 2.24 -7.54
N ILE A 105 15.98 1.86 -6.72
CA ILE A 105 14.61 2.38 -6.80
C ILE A 105 14.56 3.92 -6.73
N THR A 106 15.51 4.54 -6.05
CA THR A 106 15.60 5.99 -5.86
C THR A 106 16.19 6.75 -7.05
N ASN A 107 16.88 6.05 -7.98
CA ASN A 107 17.50 6.67 -9.15
C ASN A 107 16.99 6.15 -10.51
N LYS A 108 16.05 5.21 -10.50
CA LYS A 108 15.44 4.63 -11.70
C LYS A 108 13.95 4.98 -11.82
N GLN A 109 13.46 4.95 -13.03
CA GLN A 109 12.02 4.97 -13.26
C GLN A 109 11.41 3.66 -12.75
N PHE A 110 10.39 3.75 -11.93
CA PHE A 110 9.69 2.59 -11.41
C PHE A 110 8.20 2.57 -11.82
N PHE A 111 7.64 1.39 -11.84
CA PHE A 111 6.22 1.14 -12.08
C PHE A 111 5.60 0.62 -10.80
N ARG A 112 4.55 1.30 -10.34
CA ARG A 112 3.75 0.85 -9.20
C ARG A 112 2.85 -0.30 -9.63
N CYS A 113 2.97 -1.43 -8.94
CA CYS A 113 2.24 -2.65 -9.23
C CYS A 113 1.60 -3.23 -7.97
N LEU A 114 0.54 -3.99 -8.16
CA LEU A 114 -0.06 -4.86 -7.16
C LEU A 114 0.31 -6.31 -7.50
N ILE A 115 0.73 -7.10 -6.52
CA ILE A 115 0.91 -8.54 -6.70
C ILE A 115 -0.49 -9.17 -6.76
N GLU A 116 -0.88 -9.63 -7.94
CA GLU A 116 -2.19 -10.26 -8.17
C GLU A 116 -2.13 -11.76 -7.93
N GLU A 117 -1.05 -12.42 -8.37
CA GLU A 117 -0.83 -13.85 -8.17
C GLU A 117 0.63 -14.13 -7.79
N ILE A 118 0.82 -15.13 -6.95
CA ILE A 118 2.13 -15.66 -6.57
C ILE A 118 2.17 -17.15 -6.93
N HIS A 119 3.16 -17.53 -7.73
CA HIS A 119 3.50 -18.91 -8.07
C HIS A 119 4.97 -19.20 -7.74
N ASN A 120 5.36 -20.45 -7.74
CA ASN A 120 6.72 -20.84 -7.35
C ASN A 120 7.82 -20.29 -8.26
N ASP A 121 7.50 -20.06 -9.53
CA ASP A 121 8.44 -19.65 -10.58
C ASP A 121 8.17 -18.25 -11.14
N TYR A 122 7.02 -17.65 -10.82
CA TYR A 122 6.67 -16.33 -11.28
C TYR A 122 5.66 -15.61 -10.36
N PHE A 123 5.63 -14.28 -10.44
CA PHE A 123 4.52 -13.48 -9.94
C PHE A 123 3.79 -12.81 -11.11
N LEU A 124 2.48 -12.62 -10.95
CA LEU A 124 1.69 -11.77 -11.82
C LEU A 124 1.46 -10.43 -11.15
N LEU A 125 1.98 -9.38 -11.75
CA LEU A 125 1.86 -8.01 -11.28
C LEU A 125 0.82 -7.26 -12.12
N LYS A 126 -0.12 -6.61 -11.46
CA LYS A 126 -1.07 -5.68 -12.07
C LYS A 126 -0.54 -4.26 -11.95
N LEU A 127 -0.41 -3.55 -13.08
CA LEU A 127 0.01 -2.15 -13.07
C LEU A 127 -1.06 -1.26 -12.44
N SER A 128 -0.65 -0.37 -11.51
CA SER A 128 -1.55 0.65 -10.96
C SER A 128 -2.03 1.64 -12.02
N TYR A 129 -1.20 1.87 -13.04
CA TYR A 129 -1.49 2.73 -14.19
C TYR A 129 -1.17 2.00 -15.47
N VAL A 130 -2.16 1.84 -16.32
CA VAL A 130 -2.04 1.20 -17.62
C VAL A 130 -1.00 1.93 -18.47
N GLN A 131 -0.05 1.19 -19.05
CA GLN A 131 0.98 1.74 -19.93
C GLN A 131 0.61 1.55 -21.40
N ARG A 132 0.48 2.66 -22.12
CA ARG A 132 0.15 2.65 -23.56
C ARG A 132 1.34 2.34 -24.45
N ASN A 133 2.54 2.61 -23.96
CA ASN A 133 3.78 2.35 -24.70
C ASN A 133 4.45 1.07 -24.17
N VAL A 134 4.31 -0.02 -24.89
CA VAL A 134 4.93 -1.31 -24.52
C VAL A 134 6.46 -1.23 -24.47
N LYS A 135 7.08 -0.32 -25.27
CA LYS A 135 8.54 -0.18 -25.37
C LYS A 135 9.21 0.34 -24.11
N VAL A 136 8.43 0.84 -23.13
CA VAL A 136 8.97 1.23 -21.83
C VAL A 136 9.43 0.02 -21.00
N PHE A 137 9.01 -1.17 -21.38
CA PHE A 137 9.42 -2.44 -20.78
C PHE A 137 10.43 -3.15 -21.68
N ASN A 138 11.71 -3.04 -21.32
CA ASN A 138 12.77 -3.73 -22.06
C ASN A 138 12.88 -5.19 -21.58
N CYS A 139 12.34 -6.13 -22.35
CA CYS A 139 12.34 -7.55 -21.97
C CYS A 139 13.74 -8.21 -21.96
N THR A 140 14.77 -7.52 -22.46
CA THR A 140 16.16 -8.02 -22.41
C THR A 140 16.90 -7.56 -21.17
N SER A 141 16.38 -6.55 -20.47
CA SER A 141 16.92 -6.05 -19.20
C SER A 141 16.54 -6.92 -18.02
N ARG A 142 17.27 -6.78 -16.94
CA ARG A 142 16.93 -7.33 -15.63
C ARG A 142 16.14 -6.31 -14.84
N TYR A 143 15.26 -6.83 -14.00
CA TYR A 143 14.39 -6.02 -13.16
C TYR A 143 14.52 -6.40 -11.69
N ALA A 144 14.08 -5.51 -10.85
CA ALA A 144 13.90 -5.76 -9.42
C ALA A 144 12.53 -5.29 -8.97
N ILE A 145 12.02 -5.91 -7.91
CA ILE A 145 10.87 -5.41 -7.16
C ILE A 145 11.26 -5.14 -5.72
N GLU A 146 10.71 -4.07 -5.17
CA GLU A 146 10.81 -3.69 -3.76
C GLU A 146 9.41 -3.34 -3.23
N PRO A 147 9.17 -3.43 -1.90
CA PRO A 147 7.91 -3.03 -1.31
C PRO A 147 7.53 -1.61 -1.68
N GLY A 148 6.24 -1.40 -1.96
CA GLY A 148 5.67 -0.10 -2.28
C GLY A 148 4.87 0.46 -1.12
N TYR A 149 4.95 1.78 -0.92
CA TYR A 149 4.13 2.46 0.06
C TYR A 149 2.70 2.70 -0.45
N MET A 150 1.71 2.40 0.40
CA MET A 150 0.31 2.59 0.07
C MET A 150 -0.30 3.74 0.88
N ASP A 151 -0.54 4.87 0.21
CA ASP A 151 -1.18 6.06 0.81
C ASP A 151 -2.72 5.98 0.88
N SER A 152 -3.33 4.88 0.43
CA SER A 152 -4.78 4.81 0.25
C SER A 152 -5.58 5.01 1.54
N SER A 153 -5.09 4.50 2.68
CA SER A 153 -5.72 4.66 3.99
C SER A 153 -5.70 6.12 4.45
N PHE A 154 -4.59 6.83 4.29
CA PHE A 154 -4.48 8.25 4.61
C PHE A 154 -5.36 9.11 3.69
N ASN A 155 -5.36 8.82 2.39
CA ASN A 155 -6.24 9.50 1.43
C ASN A 155 -7.73 9.32 1.78
N GLN A 156 -8.12 8.12 2.24
CA GLN A 156 -9.48 7.87 2.72
C GLN A 156 -9.78 8.59 4.02
N ALA A 157 -8.82 8.65 4.95
CA ALA A 157 -8.96 9.39 6.21
C ALA A 157 -9.17 10.89 5.96
N TYR A 158 -8.34 11.52 5.10
CA TYR A 158 -8.54 12.90 4.66
C TYR A 158 -9.90 13.10 4.00
N SER A 159 -10.26 12.24 3.04
CA SER A 159 -11.55 12.30 2.36
C SER A 159 -12.73 12.21 3.34
N GLY A 160 -12.62 11.31 4.34
CA GLY A 160 -13.60 11.15 5.40
C GLY A 160 -13.75 12.41 6.24
N LEU A 161 -12.63 12.99 6.66
CA LEU A 161 -12.58 14.20 7.46
C LEU A 161 -13.19 15.41 6.71
N PHE A 162 -12.86 15.58 5.43
CA PHE A 162 -13.44 16.64 4.61
C PHE A 162 -14.94 16.41 4.28
N LYS A 163 -15.38 15.15 4.19
CA LYS A 163 -16.81 14.82 4.05
C LYS A 163 -17.60 15.17 5.31
N LEU A 164 -16.99 15.10 6.50
CA LEU A 164 -17.61 15.52 7.75
C LEU A 164 -18.04 16.99 7.70
N LEU A 165 -17.25 17.87 7.10
CA LEU A 165 -17.60 19.29 6.98
C LEU A 165 -18.92 19.53 6.24
N LYS A 166 -19.21 18.70 5.25
CA LYS A 166 -20.43 18.75 4.42
C LYS A 166 -21.57 17.87 4.95
N ALA A 167 -21.32 17.11 6.03
CA ALA A 167 -22.32 16.20 6.56
C ALA A 167 -23.51 16.97 7.18
N PRO A 168 -24.74 16.40 7.14
CA PRO A 168 -25.89 16.99 7.82
C PRO A 168 -25.64 17.11 9.33
N ARG A 169 -26.19 18.16 9.93
CA ARG A 169 -26.02 18.47 11.36
C ARG A 169 -26.31 17.26 12.26
N ARG A 170 -27.40 16.54 11.99
CA ARG A 170 -27.78 15.32 12.74
C ARG A 170 -26.68 14.24 12.75
N ARG A 171 -25.94 14.08 11.64
CA ARG A 171 -24.79 13.13 11.57
C ARG A 171 -23.60 13.63 12.34
N LYS A 172 -23.31 14.93 12.29
CA LYS A 172 -22.22 15.55 13.05
C LYS A 172 -22.45 15.41 14.54
N GLU A 173 -23.66 15.74 15.02
CA GLU A 173 -24.06 15.62 16.43
C GLU A 173 -23.91 14.17 16.94
N LEU A 174 -24.20 13.18 16.10
CA LEU A 174 -24.02 11.77 16.44
C LEU A 174 -22.53 11.42 16.55
N LEU A 175 -21.70 11.82 15.59
CA LEU A 175 -20.25 11.53 15.57
C LEU A 175 -19.50 12.26 16.69
N LEU A 176 -19.94 13.46 17.05
CA LEU A 176 -19.34 14.27 18.11
C LEU A 176 -19.89 13.93 19.51
N GLY A 177 -20.74 12.91 19.63
CA GLY A 177 -21.33 12.52 20.91
C GLY A 177 -22.36 13.51 21.48
N GLN A 178 -22.77 14.50 20.71
CA GLN A 178 -23.78 15.49 21.11
C GLN A 178 -25.21 14.94 21.06
N ARG A 179 -25.40 13.78 20.43
CA ARG A 179 -26.67 13.06 20.33
C ARG A 179 -26.46 11.57 20.47
N ALA A 180 -27.32 10.92 21.25
CA ALA A 180 -27.29 9.45 21.35
C ALA A 180 -27.72 8.77 20.04
N PRO A 181 -27.17 7.59 19.69
CA PRO A 181 -27.63 6.81 18.57
C PRO A 181 -29.07 6.32 18.83
N GLU A 182 -29.91 6.36 17.80
CA GLU A 182 -31.25 5.80 17.84
C GLU A 182 -31.15 4.28 17.64
N ARG A 183 -31.79 3.54 18.51
CA ARG A 183 -31.91 2.08 18.38
C ARG A 183 -33.18 1.76 17.60
N ASP A 184 -33.06 1.06 16.49
CA ASP A 184 -34.21 0.48 15.82
C ASP A 184 -34.67 -0.76 16.59
N LYS A 185 -35.78 -0.62 17.30
CA LYS A 185 -36.37 -1.71 18.09
C LYS A 185 -37.13 -2.72 17.22
N THR A 186 -37.30 -2.44 15.92
CA THR A 186 -38.04 -3.30 14.99
C THR A 186 -37.15 -4.31 14.29
N VAL A 187 -35.85 -4.12 14.31
CA VAL A 187 -34.86 -5.04 13.73
C VAL A 187 -34.59 -6.18 14.71
N THR A 188 -35.16 -7.32 14.43
CA THR A 188 -34.81 -8.59 15.10
C THR A 188 -33.67 -9.21 14.31
N LEU A 189 -32.47 -9.22 14.89
CA LEU A 189 -31.32 -9.86 14.28
C LEU A 189 -31.45 -11.38 14.48
N ASN A 190 -31.82 -12.11 13.43
CA ASN A 190 -31.81 -13.55 13.40
C ASN A 190 -30.41 -14.04 13.00
N GLY A 191 -29.52 -14.19 13.96
CA GLY A 191 -28.16 -14.72 13.74
C GLY A 191 -27.42 -14.89 15.06
N SER A 192 -26.67 -15.97 15.19
CA SER A 192 -25.68 -16.12 16.25
C SER A 192 -24.51 -15.19 15.96
N TYR A 193 -24.12 -14.38 16.93
CA TYR A 193 -22.91 -13.57 16.86
C TYR A 193 -21.72 -14.39 17.36
N LEU A 194 -20.54 -14.13 16.78
CA LEU A 194 -19.27 -14.73 17.20
C LEU A 194 -18.93 -14.53 18.70
N ASN A 195 -19.67 -13.65 19.40
CA ASN A 195 -19.45 -13.33 20.80
C ASN A 195 -20.61 -13.76 21.74
N ASP A 196 -21.55 -14.55 21.25
CA ASP A 196 -22.67 -15.05 22.08
C ASP A 196 -22.19 -16.06 23.14
N ASP A 197 -20.96 -16.59 23.01
CA ASP A 197 -20.35 -17.52 23.96
C ASP A 197 -19.56 -16.82 25.08
N ILE A 198 -19.56 -15.48 25.14
CA ILE A 198 -18.90 -14.70 26.18
C ILE A 198 -19.99 -14.04 27.05
N SER A 199 -20.67 -14.85 27.85
CA SER A 199 -21.54 -14.41 28.94
C SER A 199 -21.14 -15.04 30.25
#